data_d8ab0a373ee9e8588e37081de03bcbab
#
_entry.id   d8ab0a373ee9e8588e37081de03bcbab
#
_cell.length_a   1.000
_cell.length_b   1.000
_cell.length_c   1.000
_cell.angle_alpha   90.00
_cell.angle_beta   90.00
_cell.angle_gamma   90.00
#
_symmetry.space_group_name_H-M   'P 1'
#
loop_
_entity.id
_entity.type
_entity.pdbx_description
1 polymer ?
#
loop_
_entity_poly.entity_id
_entity_poly.type
_entity_poly.pdbx_seq_one_letter_code
_entity_poly.pdbx_strand_id
1 'polypeptide(L)'
;GHKWMLASYGSGFVYLSRELLAETRPRSVSWMSAADPFTMKNDQFQIRTDAGARAEIGCPHFAGIFALGAAAEYALQLGMQNIHARALVLNRHLTASLADAGWQVLSPLRDERMRSAETLVACAEPERVVAHLTSRGVATTAKPEGFRVATHFFNDEEDISRLIAALAEVHSLSRSD
;
A
#
# COMPACT_ATOMS: atom_id res chain seq x y z
N GLY A 1 -1.46 0.36 7.64
CA GLY A 1 -0.51 1.50 7.58
C GLY A 1 0.88 1.19 7.03
N HIS A 2 1.25 -0.07 6.91
CA HIS A 2 2.64 -0.51 6.61
C HIS A 2 3.12 -0.31 5.17
N LYS A 3 2.29 0.18 4.27
CA LYS A 3 2.66 0.47 2.87
C LYS A 3 2.74 1.98 2.67
N TRP A 4 1.69 2.56 2.11
CA TRP A 4 1.65 3.98 1.72
C TRP A 4 1.76 4.97 2.87
N MET A 5 1.36 4.59 4.08
CA MET A 5 1.51 5.42 5.27
C MET A 5 2.91 5.35 5.89
N LEU A 6 3.77 4.42 5.45
CA LEU A 6 5.12 4.19 6.02
C LEU A 6 5.11 3.91 7.53
N ALA A 7 3.99 3.35 8.04
CA ALA A 7 3.83 2.98 9.43
C ALA A 7 4.25 1.52 9.69
N SER A 8 4.15 1.05 10.93
CA SER A 8 4.49 -0.32 11.29
C SER A 8 3.48 -1.34 10.79
N TYR A 9 3.90 -2.61 10.69
CA TYR A 9 3.01 -3.74 10.46
C TYR A 9 2.01 -3.90 11.59
N GLY A 10 0.83 -4.44 11.26
CA GLY A 10 -0.22 -4.74 12.24
C GLY A 10 -1.00 -3.53 12.77
N SER A 11 -0.77 -2.34 12.22
CA SER A 11 -1.53 -1.13 12.54
C SER A 11 -2.24 -0.56 11.32
N GLY A 12 -3.41 -0.02 11.54
CA GLY A 12 -4.25 0.59 10.51
C GLY A 12 -5.48 1.22 11.13
N PHE A 13 -6.35 1.80 10.31
CA PHE A 13 -7.61 2.36 10.77
C PHE A 13 -8.75 2.03 9.80
N VAL A 14 -9.95 2.04 10.32
CA VAL A 14 -11.20 1.93 9.56
C VAL A 14 -12.02 3.17 9.83
N TYR A 15 -12.50 3.81 8.77
CA TYR A 15 -13.47 4.89 8.86
C TYR A 15 -14.88 4.35 8.60
N LEU A 16 -15.80 4.70 9.49
CA LEU A 16 -17.23 4.43 9.33
C LEU A 16 -17.99 5.76 9.42
N SER A 17 -18.94 6.00 8.52
CA SER A 17 -19.84 7.12 8.64
C SER A 17 -20.73 6.96 9.90
N ARG A 18 -21.31 8.04 10.39
CA ARG A 18 -22.20 7.98 11.57
C ARG A 18 -23.43 7.12 11.31
N GLU A 19 -23.98 7.18 10.10
CA GLU A 19 -25.13 6.40 9.65
C GLU A 19 -24.80 4.92 9.66
N LEU A 20 -23.69 4.53 8.99
CA LEU A 20 -23.24 3.15 8.94
C LEU A 20 -22.89 2.61 10.34
N LEU A 21 -22.28 3.45 11.17
CA LEU A 21 -21.95 3.09 12.54
C LEU A 21 -23.20 2.80 13.36
N ALA A 22 -24.28 3.58 13.19
CA ALA A 22 -25.56 3.39 13.91
C ALA A 22 -26.22 2.05 13.52
N GLU A 23 -26.09 1.62 12.27
CA GLU A 23 -26.65 0.37 11.77
C GLU A 23 -25.74 -0.86 12.04
N THR A 24 -24.46 -0.65 12.23
CA THR A 24 -23.49 -1.73 12.43
C THR A 24 -23.67 -2.32 13.83
N ARG A 25 -23.77 -3.68 13.88
CA ARG A 25 -23.76 -4.44 15.13
C ARG A 25 -22.45 -5.20 15.24
N PRO A 26 -21.76 -5.23 16.40
CA PRO A 26 -20.58 -6.03 16.60
C PRO A 26 -20.94 -7.53 16.43
N ARG A 27 -20.18 -8.21 15.58
CA ARG A 27 -20.33 -9.67 15.38
C ARG A 27 -19.44 -10.48 16.31
N SER A 28 -18.40 -9.84 16.81
CA SER A 28 -17.47 -10.39 17.79
C SER A 28 -17.30 -9.39 18.91
N VAL A 29 -17.19 -9.90 20.13
CA VAL A 29 -17.01 -9.10 21.33
C VAL A 29 -15.86 -9.67 22.14
N SER A 30 -15.18 -8.82 22.88
CA SER A 30 -14.10 -9.17 23.80
C SER A 30 -14.16 -8.21 24.98
N TRP A 31 -13.21 -8.31 25.89
CA TRP A 31 -13.19 -7.49 27.10
C TRP A 31 -13.21 -5.97 26.82
N MET A 32 -12.54 -5.51 25.75
CA MET A 32 -12.56 -4.11 25.33
C MET A 32 -13.90 -3.65 24.72
N SER A 33 -14.80 -4.57 24.42
CA SER A 33 -16.16 -4.25 23.97
C SER A 33 -17.09 -3.89 25.11
N ALA A 34 -16.70 -4.10 26.38
CA ALA A 34 -17.48 -3.76 27.55
C ALA A 34 -17.48 -2.24 27.80
N ALA A 35 -18.57 -1.71 28.33
CA ALA A 35 -18.71 -0.28 28.66
C ALA A 35 -17.65 0.17 29.68
N ASP A 36 -17.29 -0.70 30.58
CA ASP A 36 -16.21 -0.49 31.54
C ASP A 36 -15.34 -1.75 31.64
N PRO A 37 -14.37 -1.90 30.74
CA PRO A 37 -13.55 -3.10 30.66
C PRO A 37 -12.59 -3.27 31.86
N PHE A 38 -12.29 -2.21 32.58
CA PHE A 38 -11.30 -2.22 33.67
C PHE A 38 -11.91 -2.58 35.05
N THR A 39 -13.22 -2.61 35.18
CA THR A 39 -13.85 -3.09 36.42
C THR A 39 -13.73 -4.59 36.63
N MET A 40 -13.38 -5.36 35.60
CA MET A 40 -13.22 -6.83 35.65
C MET A 40 -14.43 -7.57 36.23
N LYS A 41 -15.63 -7.01 36.06
CA LYS A 41 -16.88 -7.65 36.52
C LYS A 41 -17.38 -8.63 35.48
N ASN A 42 -17.22 -9.91 35.71
CA ASN A 42 -17.58 -10.96 34.75
C ASN A 42 -19.09 -11.26 34.71
N ASP A 43 -19.86 -10.75 35.66
CA ASP A 43 -21.31 -10.93 35.81
C ASP A 43 -22.12 -9.78 35.18
N GLN A 44 -21.46 -8.71 34.76
CA GLN A 44 -22.10 -7.53 34.16
C GLN A 44 -21.48 -7.25 32.79
N PHE A 45 -22.28 -7.37 31.76
CA PHE A 45 -21.83 -7.12 30.41
C PHE A 45 -22.75 -6.12 29.69
N GLN A 46 -22.25 -4.92 29.50
CA GLN A 46 -22.87 -3.91 28.66
C GLN A 46 -21.92 -3.55 27.54
N ILE A 47 -22.37 -3.68 26.30
CA ILE A 47 -21.57 -3.33 25.13
C ILE A 47 -21.47 -1.82 25.01
N ARG A 48 -20.28 -1.29 24.78
CA ARG A 48 -20.04 0.10 24.44
C ARG A 48 -20.81 0.49 23.17
N THR A 49 -21.25 1.73 23.09
CA THR A 49 -22.01 2.25 21.93
C THR A 49 -21.18 3.13 21.01
N ASP A 50 -19.94 3.45 21.39
CA ASP A 50 -19.04 4.25 20.56
C ASP A 50 -18.45 3.48 19.36
N ALA A 51 -17.77 4.20 18.47
CA ALA A 51 -17.18 3.64 17.26
C ALA A 51 -16.12 2.57 17.56
N GLY A 52 -15.28 2.81 18.57
CA GLY A 52 -14.23 1.88 18.98
C GLY A 52 -14.78 0.53 19.40
N ALA A 53 -15.88 0.51 20.15
CA ALA A 53 -16.48 -0.72 20.63
C ALA A 53 -16.93 -1.69 19.54
N ARG A 54 -17.19 -1.18 18.36
CA ARG A 54 -17.74 -1.98 17.24
C ARG A 54 -16.65 -2.55 16.35
N ALA A 55 -15.44 -2.02 16.41
CA ALA A 55 -14.31 -2.39 15.56
C ALA A 55 -13.06 -2.81 16.37
N GLU A 56 -12.92 -2.39 17.62
CA GLU A 56 -11.76 -2.61 18.48
C GLU A 56 -12.11 -3.58 19.60
N ILE A 57 -11.86 -4.87 19.38
CA ILE A 57 -12.30 -5.92 20.30
C ILE A 57 -11.19 -6.50 21.18
N GLY A 58 -9.93 -6.19 20.87
CA GLY A 58 -8.77 -6.75 21.58
C GLY A 58 -7.89 -5.71 22.22
N CYS A 59 -6.76 -6.16 22.75
CA CYS A 59 -5.73 -5.27 23.26
C CYS A 59 -5.09 -4.53 22.07
N PRO A 60 -5.11 -3.19 22.04
CA PRO A 60 -4.57 -2.44 20.93
C PRO A 60 -3.05 -2.55 20.83
N HIS A 61 -2.54 -2.57 19.62
CA HIS A 61 -1.11 -2.50 19.33
C HIS A 61 -0.61 -1.06 19.49
N PHE A 62 -0.40 -0.61 20.73
CA PHE A 62 -0.09 0.79 21.04
C PHE A 62 1.12 1.33 20.26
N ALA A 63 2.23 0.59 20.19
CA ALA A 63 3.40 1.00 19.42
C ALA A 63 3.05 1.28 17.94
N GLY A 64 2.23 0.42 17.34
CA GLY A 64 1.74 0.60 15.97
C GLY A 64 0.80 1.79 15.81
N ILE A 65 -0.03 2.09 16.81
CA ILE A 65 -0.92 3.25 16.80
C ILE A 65 -0.11 4.54 16.84
N PHE A 66 0.90 4.63 17.71
CA PHE A 66 1.79 5.79 17.77
C PHE A 66 2.58 5.97 16.47
N ALA A 67 3.10 4.88 15.89
CA ALA A 67 3.79 4.92 14.61
C ALA A 67 2.86 5.37 13.46
N LEU A 68 1.59 4.92 13.47
CA LEU A 68 0.59 5.34 12.49
C LEU A 68 0.23 6.82 12.64
N GLY A 69 0.10 7.32 13.87
CA GLY A 69 -0.11 8.73 14.16
C GLY A 69 1.03 9.61 13.65
N ALA A 70 2.27 9.25 13.96
CA ALA A 70 3.46 9.97 13.48
C ALA A 70 3.55 9.95 11.95
N ALA A 71 3.23 8.82 11.31
CA ALA A 71 3.19 8.71 9.85
C ALA A 71 2.11 9.62 9.23
N ALA A 72 0.94 9.70 9.85
CA ALA A 72 -0.14 10.60 9.41
C ALA A 72 0.27 12.07 9.54
N GLU A 73 0.88 12.46 10.65
CA GLU A 73 1.40 13.82 10.85
C GLU A 73 2.47 14.17 9.81
N TYR A 74 3.40 13.26 9.54
CA TYR A 74 4.42 13.45 8.52
C TYR A 74 3.81 13.64 7.13
N ALA A 75 2.84 12.82 6.74
CA ALA A 75 2.15 12.96 5.46
C ALA A 75 1.39 14.31 5.35
N LEU A 76 0.76 14.76 6.44
CA LEU A 76 0.09 16.07 6.50
C LEU A 76 1.08 17.23 6.38
N GLN A 77 2.26 17.13 7.00
CA GLN A 77 3.32 18.16 6.88
C GLN A 77 3.85 18.28 5.46
N LEU A 78 4.02 17.16 4.76
CA LEU A 78 4.43 17.15 3.33
C LEU A 78 3.31 17.69 2.42
N GLY A 79 2.06 17.51 2.83
CA GLY A 79 0.86 17.83 2.06
C GLY A 79 0.46 16.72 1.11
N MET A 80 -0.76 16.22 1.25
CA MET A 80 -1.27 15.10 0.44
C MET A 80 -1.25 15.39 -1.06
N GLN A 81 -1.50 16.64 -1.45
CA GLN A 81 -1.44 17.09 -2.85
C GLN A 81 -0.02 17.00 -3.43
N ASN A 82 1.00 17.34 -2.64
CA ASN A 82 2.40 17.24 -3.04
C ASN A 82 2.82 15.77 -3.20
N ILE A 83 2.44 14.92 -2.24
CA ILE A 83 2.68 13.47 -2.31
C ILE A 83 2.04 12.89 -3.57
N HIS A 84 0.79 13.23 -3.84
CA HIS A 84 0.06 12.76 -5.02
C HIS A 84 0.72 13.26 -6.32
N ALA A 85 1.03 14.55 -6.41
CA ALA A 85 1.67 15.14 -7.58
C ALA A 85 3.03 14.47 -7.87
N ARG A 86 3.88 14.27 -6.84
CA ARG A 86 5.17 13.59 -6.98
C ARG A 86 5.00 12.15 -7.46
N ALA A 87 4.07 11.39 -6.87
CA ALA A 87 3.80 10.03 -7.27
C ALA A 87 3.37 9.92 -8.75
N LEU A 88 2.54 10.85 -9.24
CA LEU A 88 2.13 10.89 -10.65
C LEU A 88 3.25 11.33 -11.59
N VAL A 89 4.14 12.25 -11.17
CA VAL A 89 5.33 12.62 -11.95
C VAL A 89 6.22 11.40 -12.15
N LEU A 90 6.53 10.67 -11.08
CA LEU A 90 7.32 9.43 -11.15
C LEU A 90 6.63 8.35 -11.98
N ASN A 91 5.32 8.17 -11.84
CA ASN A 91 4.56 7.21 -12.64
C ASN A 91 4.61 7.54 -14.14
N ARG A 92 4.49 8.83 -14.53
CA ARG A 92 4.62 9.25 -15.93
C ARG A 92 6.02 8.95 -16.47
N HIS A 93 7.06 9.27 -15.71
CA HIS A 93 8.43 8.97 -16.10
C HIS A 93 8.66 7.46 -16.24
N LEU A 94 8.22 6.68 -15.27
CA LEU A 94 8.29 5.21 -15.30
C LEU A 94 7.61 4.63 -16.54
N THR A 95 6.36 5.03 -16.81
CA THR A 95 5.57 4.46 -17.91
C THR A 95 6.11 4.86 -19.29
N ALA A 96 6.67 6.06 -19.43
CA ALA A 96 7.38 6.48 -20.64
C ALA A 96 8.67 5.65 -20.85
N SER A 97 9.50 5.54 -19.82
CA SER A 97 10.74 4.76 -19.89
C SER A 97 10.50 3.27 -20.18
N LEU A 98 9.44 2.68 -19.64
CA LEU A 98 9.02 1.30 -19.95
C LEU A 98 8.61 1.16 -21.42
N ALA A 99 7.83 2.10 -21.94
CA ALA A 99 7.41 2.09 -23.34
C ALA A 99 8.60 2.25 -24.30
N ASP A 100 9.51 3.18 -24.00
CA ASP A 100 10.75 3.39 -24.78
C ASP A 100 11.65 2.15 -24.77
N ALA A 101 11.66 1.40 -23.67
CA ALA A 101 12.36 0.12 -23.54
C ALA A 101 11.59 -1.08 -24.14
N GLY A 102 10.44 -0.86 -24.78
CA GLY A 102 9.65 -1.89 -25.46
C GLY A 102 8.74 -2.72 -24.54
N TRP A 103 8.53 -2.32 -23.29
CA TRP A 103 7.64 -2.99 -22.36
C TRP A 103 6.20 -2.50 -22.49
N GLN A 104 5.26 -3.43 -22.54
CA GLN A 104 3.83 -3.12 -22.58
C GLN A 104 3.31 -2.84 -21.16
N VAL A 105 2.74 -1.66 -20.94
CA VAL A 105 2.04 -1.30 -19.70
C VAL A 105 0.57 -1.67 -19.82
N LEU A 106 0.06 -2.46 -18.87
CA LEU A 106 -1.35 -2.88 -18.79
C LEU A 106 -2.23 -1.94 -17.96
N SER A 107 -1.63 -1.16 -17.06
CA SER A 107 -2.36 -0.17 -16.28
C SER A 107 -2.98 0.91 -17.17
N PRO A 108 -4.18 1.47 -16.83
CA PRO A 108 -4.84 2.50 -17.61
C PRO A 108 -4.04 3.81 -17.58
N LEU A 109 -3.60 4.29 -18.76
CA LEU A 109 -2.78 5.51 -18.89
C LEU A 109 -3.51 6.67 -19.60
N ARG A 110 -4.67 6.41 -20.23
CA ARG A 110 -5.37 7.39 -21.08
C ARG A 110 -6.04 8.51 -20.30
N ASP A 111 -6.53 8.22 -19.10
CA ASP A 111 -7.20 9.19 -18.23
C ASP A 111 -6.31 9.42 -17.00
N GLU A 112 -5.88 10.65 -16.77
CA GLU A 112 -5.07 11.02 -15.62
C GLU A 112 -5.73 10.66 -14.28
N ARG A 113 -7.05 10.67 -14.21
CA ARG A 113 -7.82 10.28 -13.01
C ARG A 113 -7.73 8.78 -12.70
N MET A 114 -7.36 7.97 -13.70
CA MET A 114 -7.18 6.53 -13.57
C MET A 114 -5.74 6.13 -13.28
N ARG A 115 -4.80 7.08 -13.35
CA ARG A 115 -3.41 6.82 -13.02
C ARG A 115 -3.21 6.59 -11.53
N SER A 116 -2.33 5.69 -11.22
CA SER A 116 -1.88 5.45 -9.85
C SER A 116 -0.37 5.32 -9.81
N ALA A 117 0.18 5.30 -8.61
CA ALA A 117 1.59 5.01 -8.42
C ALA A 117 1.95 3.52 -8.65
N GLU A 118 0.98 2.65 -8.83
CA GLU A 118 1.18 1.24 -9.19
C GLU A 118 1.03 1.05 -10.70
N THR A 119 1.98 0.36 -11.30
CA THR A 119 2.04 0.06 -12.74
C THR A 119 2.15 -1.44 -12.93
N LEU A 120 1.24 -2.03 -13.69
CA LEU A 120 1.31 -3.42 -14.14
C LEU A 120 1.94 -3.46 -15.52
N VAL A 121 3.00 -4.25 -15.66
CA VAL A 121 3.78 -4.43 -16.89
C VAL A 121 3.58 -5.85 -17.39
N ALA A 122 3.20 -6.02 -18.66
CA ALA A 122 2.98 -7.33 -19.28
C ALA A 122 4.28 -8.16 -19.32
N CYS A 123 4.19 -9.43 -18.93
CA CYS A 123 5.31 -10.34 -18.97
C CYS A 123 4.82 -11.79 -18.96
N ALA A 124 5.40 -12.64 -19.82
CA ALA A 124 5.06 -14.07 -19.87
C ALA A 124 5.66 -14.88 -18.71
N GLU A 125 6.81 -14.44 -18.17
CA GLU A 125 7.54 -15.13 -17.10
C GLU A 125 7.80 -14.19 -15.91
N PRO A 126 6.74 -13.74 -15.21
CA PRO A 126 6.86 -12.68 -14.20
C PRO A 126 7.75 -13.07 -13.01
N GLU A 127 7.72 -14.33 -12.58
CA GLU A 127 8.56 -14.80 -11.48
C GLU A 127 10.05 -14.74 -11.84
N ARG A 128 10.42 -15.10 -13.08
CA ARG A 128 11.79 -15.03 -13.57
C ARG A 128 12.28 -13.58 -13.63
N VAL A 129 11.45 -12.70 -14.18
CA VAL A 129 11.76 -11.26 -14.26
C VAL A 129 11.93 -10.67 -12.87
N VAL A 130 11.00 -10.94 -11.95
CA VAL A 130 11.07 -10.44 -10.57
C VAL A 130 12.30 -10.98 -9.84
N ALA A 131 12.64 -12.26 -10.01
CA ALA A 131 13.85 -12.83 -9.42
C ALA A 131 15.12 -12.14 -9.93
N HIS A 132 15.20 -11.87 -11.24
CA HIS A 132 16.31 -11.10 -11.84
C HIS A 132 16.38 -9.68 -11.27
N LEU A 133 15.26 -8.94 -11.26
CA LEU A 133 15.18 -7.58 -10.69
C LEU A 133 15.61 -7.55 -9.23
N THR A 134 15.17 -8.52 -8.44
CA THR A 134 15.57 -8.68 -7.04
C THR A 134 17.08 -8.86 -6.89
N SER A 135 17.71 -9.67 -7.76
CA SER A 135 19.17 -9.86 -7.76
C SER A 135 19.96 -8.59 -8.10
N ARG A 136 19.30 -7.61 -8.74
CA ARG A 136 19.82 -6.27 -9.05
C ARG A 136 19.42 -5.21 -8.01
N GLY A 137 18.83 -5.62 -6.89
CA GLY A 137 18.38 -4.72 -5.82
C GLY A 137 17.11 -3.95 -6.14
N VAL A 138 16.34 -4.37 -7.16
CA VAL A 138 15.08 -3.75 -7.55
C VAL A 138 13.91 -4.60 -7.08
N ALA A 139 13.16 -4.11 -6.09
CA ALA A 139 12.01 -4.79 -5.50
C ALA A 139 10.75 -4.58 -6.34
N THR A 140 10.19 -5.66 -6.87
CA THR A 140 8.94 -5.67 -7.62
C THR A 140 8.08 -6.87 -7.20
N THR A 141 6.89 -7.04 -7.79
CA THR A 141 5.99 -8.14 -7.41
C THR A 141 5.44 -8.84 -8.65
N ALA A 142 5.60 -10.16 -8.73
CA ALA A 142 4.98 -10.97 -9.77
C ALA A 142 3.45 -10.95 -9.66
N LYS A 143 2.78 -10.95 -10.80
CA LYS A 143 1.33 -11.00 -10.98
C LYS A 143 1.02 -11.97 -12.14
N PRO A 144 -0.18 -12.55 -12.22
CA PRO A 144 -0.52 -13.51 -13.28
C PRO A 144 -0.27 -12.98 -14.70
N GLU A 145 -0.52 -11.69 -14.94
CA GLU A 145 -0.39 -11.07 -16.26
C GLU A 145 0.97 -10.41 -16.49
N GLY A 146 1.88 -10.42 -15.50
CA GLY A 146 3.15 -9.75 -15.58
C GLY A 146 3.77 -9.41 -14.24
N PHE A 147 4.37 -8.24 -14.10
CA PHE A 147 4.93 -7.79 -12.83
C PHE A 147 4.48 -6.36 -12.50
N ARG A 148 4.33 -6.10 -11.21
CA ARG A 148 3.91 -4.80 -10.68
C ARG A 148 5.13 -4.01 -10.19
N VAL A 149 5.23 -2.77 -10.67
CA VAL A 149 6.12 -1.74 -10.15
C VAL A 149 5.30 -0.73 -9.38
N ALA A 150 5.77 -0.30 -8.23
CA ALA A 150 5.13 0.76 -7.44
C ALA A 150 6.15 1.86 -7.15
N THR A 151 5.84 3.09 -7.55
CA THR A 151 6.62 4.27 -7.20
C THR A 151 5.99 4.97 -6.01
N HIS A 152 6.81 5.33 -5.02
CA HIS A 152 6.38 6.11 -3.87
C HIS A 152 6.99 7.51 -3.94
N PHE A 153 6.50 8.48 -3.17
CA PHE A 153 7.00 9.87 -3.22
C PHE A 153 8.49 9.99 -2.85
N PHE A 154 9.06 9.03 -2.16
CA PHE A 154 10.49 8.99 -1.78
C PHE A 154 11.40 8.41 -2.86
N ASN A 155 10.84 7.77 -3.89
CA ASN A 155 11.64 7.32 -5.03
C ASN A 155 12.10 8.52 -5.88
N ASP A 156 13.12 8.28 -6.69
CA ASP A 156 13.66 9.25 -7.63
C ASP A 156 13.82 8.67 -9.04
N GLU A 157 14.31 9.48 -9.94
CA GLU A 157 14.52 9.14 -11.34
C GLU A 157 15.66 8.10 -11.51
N GLU A 158 16.59 8.03 -10.55
CA GLU A 158 17.66 7.03 -10.55
C GLU A 158 17.11 5.64 -10.25
N ASP A 159 16.14 5.51 -9.35
CA ASP A 159 15.45 4.25 -9.10
C ASP A 159 14.77 3.70 -10.36
N ILE A 160 14.15 4.59 -11.15
CA ILE A 160 13.55 4.21 -12.44
C ILE A 160 14.62 3.80 -13.44
N SER A 161 15.72 4.53 -13.51
CA SER A 161 16.85 4.21 -14.40
C SER A 161 17.47 2.85 -14.07
N ARG A 162 17.61 2.51 -12.80
CA ARG A 162 18.08 1.18 -12.33
C ARG A 162 17.12 0.07 -12.73
N LEU A 163 15.82 0.28 -12.61
CA LEU A 163 14.82 -0.68 -13.07
C LEU A 163 14.97 -0.92 -14.58
N ILE A 164 15.04 0.13 -15.39
CA ILE A 164 15.15 0.01 -16.86
C ILE A 164 16.43 -0.68 -17.26
N ALA A 165 17.56 -0.36 -16.62
CA ALA A 165 18.84 -1.04 -16.87
C ALA A 165 18.76 -2.54 -16.55
N ALA A 166 18.18 -2.91 -15.42
CA ALA A 166 18.00 -4.32 -15.05
C ALA A 166 17.04 -5.05 -16.02
N LEU A 167 15.98 -4.39 -16.50
CA LEU A 167 15.07 -4.97 -17.49
C LEU A 167 15.72 -5.17 -18.87
N ALA A 168 16.67 -4.31 -19.26
CA ALA A 168 17.42 -4.50 -20.50
C ALA A 168 18.24 -5.79 -20.51
N GLU A 169 18.75 -6.21 -19.36
CA GLU A 169 19.48 -7.48 -19.23
C GLU A 169 18.55 -8.69 -19.43
N VAL A 170 17.28 -8.61 -19.01
CA VAL A 170 16.29 -9.69 -19.22
C VAL A 170 16.10 -9.97 -20.71
N HIS A 171 15.97 -8.92 -21.53
CA HIS A 171 15.82 -9.07 -22.97
C HIS A 171 17.05 -9.73 -23.64
N SER A 172 18.25 -9.50 -23.10
CA SER A 172 19.46 -10.13 -23.62
C SER A 172 19.54 -11.63 -23.28
N LEU A 173 19.06 -12.02 -22.11
CA LEU A 173 19.01 -13.42 -21.66
C LEU A 173 18.01 -14.27 -22.48
N SER A 174 16.86 -13.67 -22.87
CA SER A 174 15.85 -14.37 -23.68
C SER A 174 16.22 -14.53 -25.17
N ARG A 175 17.33 -13.94 -25.64
CA ARG A 175 17.83 -14.06 -27.01
C ARG A 175 19.02 -15.01 -27.13
N SER A 176 19.48 -15.57 -26.00
CA SER A 176 20.67 -16.44 -25.93
C SER A 176 20.31 -17.92 -25.80
N ASP A 177 19.03 -18.28 -25.75
CA ASP A 177 18.44 -19.61 -25.77
C ASP A 177 17.77 -19.87 -27.15
#